data_3a4c442175729fdb7f19b6f2c084fae4
#
_entry.id   3a4c442175729fdb7f19b6f2c084fae4
#
_cell.length_a   1.000
_cell.length_b   1.000
_cell.length_c   1.000
_cell.angle_alpha   90.00
_cell.angle_beta   90.00
_cell.angle_gamma   90.00
#
_symmetry.space_group_name_H-M   'P 1'
#
loop_
_entity.id
_entity.type
_entity.pdbx_description
1 polymer ?
#
loop_
_entity_poly.entity_id
_entity_poly.type
_entity_poly.pdbx_seq_one_letter_code
_entity_poly.pdbx_strand_id
1 'polypeptide(L)'
;MFLLACVAAVPCGAQDKVTILYDAFGESKELTKDWGYSALVEHDGKRILFDTGNDAAIFEHNVKALGVDLTKLDFVVISHRHADHTTGLRYVLKVNPNVTVYVPADGGNGFGGLPFPKTFLRADERLPAKMRYFGGADPEHFGWGKLYDTGNFVPVNQLTEVSPGIFLVRTVSQKKGTLELPELTLAIKGPNGLLLVDGCSHAGIEAILEAASAVDPRTEIVFGGLHLVTTPVEEIDVLVENLKTKWKVQRIAPGHCTGEPAFARLKKAYGENYLYAGLGRTAELK
;
A
#
# COMPACT_ATOMS: atom_id res chain seq x y z
N MET A 1 -51.52 -30.61 10.44
CA MET A 1 -50.42 -29.97 11.15
C MET A 1 -49.27 -29.80 10.14
N PHE A 2 -49.23 -28.68 9.44
CA PHE A 2 -48.21 -28.40 8.44
C PHE A 2 -47.05 -27.72 9.15
N LEU A 3 -45.86 -28.37 9.16
CA LEU A 3 -44.61 -27.74 9.58
C LEU A 3 -44.14 -26.78 8.48
N LEU A 4 -44.19 -25.49 8.75
CA LEU A 4 -43.50 -24.48 7.95
C LEU A 4 -42.01 -24.57 8.28
N ALA A 5 -41.19 -25.09 7.36
CA ALA A 5 -39.73 -25.00 7.44
C ALA A 5 -39.32 -23.57 7.11
N CYS A 6 -38.96 -22.78 8.11
CA CYS A 6 -38.24 -21.52 7.89
C CYS A 6 -36.86 -21.83 7.32
N VAL A 7 -36.68 -21.64 6.02
CA VAL A 7 -35.37 -21.55 5.39
C VAL A 7 -34.80 -20.19 5.81
N ALA A 8 -33.86 -20.19 6.75
CA ALA A 8 -33.09 -19.03 7.07
C ALA A 8 -32.26 -18.65 5.82
N ALA A 9 -32.56 -17.51 5.20
CA ALA A 9 -31.72 -16.94 4.16
C ALA A 9 -30.36 -16.62 4.79
N VAL A 10 -29.34 -17.34 4.38
CA VAL A 10 -27.95 -16.98 4.65
C VAL A 10 -27.75 -15.61 4.02
N PRO A 11 -27.34 -14.56 4.76
CA PRO A 11 -27.04 -13.29 4.15
C PRO A 11 -25.95 -13.54 3.12
N CYS A 12 -26.19 -13.17 1.87
CA CYS A 12 -25.19 -13.13 0.83
C CYS A 12 -24.11 -12.16 1.33
N GLY A 13 -23.00 -12.69 1.85
CA GLY A 13 -21.88 -11.88 2.30
C GLY A 13 -21.46 -10.95 1.16
N ALA A 14 -21.21 -9.69 1.48
CA ALA A 14 -20.72 -8.75 0.48
C ALA A 14 -19.46 -9.37 -0.15
N GLN A 15 -19.44 -9.45 -1.49
CA GLN A 15 -18.32 -10.06 -2.22
C GLN A 15 -17.06 -9.24 -1.99
N ASP A 16 -15.99 -9.93 -1.61
CA ASP A 16 -14.69 -9.30 -1.39
C ASP A 16 -14.15 -8.71 -2.69
N LYS A 17 -13.62 -7.50 -2.63
CA LYS A 17 -13.15 -6.79 -3.81
C LYS A 17 -12.09 -5.73 -3.51
N VAL A 18 -11.29 -5.41 -4.53
CA VAL A 18 -10.35 -4.29 -4.52
C VAL A 18 -10.74 -3.33 -5.64
N THR A 19 -10.97 -2.06 -5.29
CA THR A 19 -11.27 -0.98 -6.25
C THR A 19 -10.14 0.03 -6.25
N ILE A 20 -9.56 0.30 -7.44
CA ILE A 20 -8.47 1.27 -7.58
C ILE A 20 -9.05 2.69 -7.66
N LEU A 21 -8.68 3.54 -6.70
CA LEU A 21 -9.18 4.91 -6.56
C LEU A 21 -8.25 5.96 -7.14
N TYR A 22 -6.95 5.61 -7.28
CA TYR A 22 -5.92 6.52 -7.78
C TYR A 22 -4.81 5.74 -8.47
N ASP A 23 -4.53 6.08 -9.71
CA ASP A 23 -3.40 5.56 -10.49
C ASP A 23 -3.15 6.44 -11.72
N ALA A 24 -1.96 6.31 -12.34
CA ALA A 24 -1.56 7.05 -13.53
C ALA A 24 -2.16 6.47 -14.83
N PHE A 25 -2.82 5.31 -14.80
CA PHE A 25 -3.48 4.69 -15.94
C PHE A 25 -4.88 4.20 -15.61
N GLY A 26 -5.74 4.10 -16.60
CA GLY A 26 -7.13 3.67 -16.45
C GLY A 26 -7.94 4.01 -17.70
N GLU A 27 -9.12 3.39 -17.83
CA GLU A 27 -9.98 3.52 -19.02
C GLU A 27 -11.07 4.60 -18.86
N SER A 28 -11.49 4.89 -17.62
CA SER A 28 -12.56 5.85 -17.34
C SER A 28 -12.17 7.26 -17.77
N LYS A 29 -13.11 7.94 -18.45
CA LYS A 29 -13.00 9.35 -18.84
C LYS A 29 -13.51 10.32 -17.75
N GLU A 30 -14.22 9.80 -16.77
CA GLU A 30 -14.79 10.55 -15.65
C GLU A 30 -13.83 10.67 -14.48
N LEU A 31 -12.77 9.86 -14.47
CA LEU A 31 -11.75 9.85 -13.43
C LEU A 31 -10.48 10.56 -13.90
N THR A 32 -9.82 11.24 -12.97
CA THR A 32 -8.58 11.95 -13.25
C THR A 32 -7.39 11.06 -12.88
N LYS A 33 -6.56 10.77 -13.89
CA LYS A 33 -5.30 10.03 -13.72
C LYS A 33 -4.22 10.96 -13.23
N ASP A 34 -3.42 10.49 -12.27
CA ASP A 34 -2.23 11.19 -11.80
C ASP A 34 -1.27 10.17 -11.18
N TRP A 35 0.00 10.57 -11.02
CA TRP A 35 1.03 9.72 -10.42
C TRP A 35 0.76 9.53 -8.93
N GLY A 36 0.58 8.30 -8.51
CA GLY A 36 0.29 7.91 -7.13
C GLY A 36 -0.57 6.65 -7.07
N TYR A 37 -0.88 6.19 -5.87
CA TYR A 37 -1.68 5.00 -5.67
C TYR A 37 -2.72 5.18 -4.58
N SER A 38 -3.90 4.60 -4.78
CA SER A 38 -4.89 4.36 -3.73
C SER A 38 -5.84 3.23 -4.15
N ALA A 39 -6.19 2.39 -3.18
CA ALA A 39 -7.15 1.31 -3.36
C ALA A 39 -8.13 1.23 -2.18
N LEU A 40 -9.40 0.96 -2.46
CA LEU A 40 -10.38 0.52 -1.46
C LEU A 40 -10.44 -1.00 -1.48
N VAL A 41 -10.17 -1.60 -0.34
CA VAL A 41 -10.30 -3.05 -0.13
C VAL A 41 -11.54 -3.30 0.72
N GLU A 42 -12.46 -4.09 0.19
CA GLU A 42 -13.65 -4.54 0.91
C GLU A 42 -13.52 -6.05 1.12
N HIS A 43 -13.45 -6.48 2.38
CA HIS A 43 -13.22 -7.89 2.76
C HIS A 43 -13.94 -8.19 4.07
N ASP A 44 -14.74 -9.27 4.09
CA ASP A 44 -15.50 -9.72 5.27
C ASP A 44 -16.26 -8.58 5.99
N GLY A 45 -16.91 -7.73 5.18
CA GLY A 45 -17.65 -6.55 5.66
C GLY A 45 -16.80 -5.37 6.11
N LYS A 46 -15.46 -5.49 6.10
CA LYS A 46 -14.52 -4.41 6.37
C LYS A 46 -14.26 -3.56 5.14
N ARG A 47 -14.08 -2.27 5.36
CA ARG A 47 -13.75 -1.28 4.33
C ARG A 47 -12.43 -0.61 4.68
N ILE A 48 -11.38 -0.95 3.95
CA ILE A 48 -10.00 -0.55 4.21
C ILE A 48 -9.55 0.36 3.07
N LEU A 49 -9.16 1.58 3.39
CA LEU A 49 -8.51 2.44 2.42
C LEU A 49 -7.00 2.22 2.52
N PHE A 50 -6.38 1.87 1.40
CA PHE A 50 -4.94 1.70 1.28
C PHE A 50 -4.38 2.82 0.41
N ASP A 51 -3.50 3.67 0.98
CA ASP A 51 -2.94 4.88 0.38
C ASP A 51 -3.99 5.90 -0.12
N THR A 52 -3.56 7.09 -0.51
CA THR A 52 -4.45 8.21 -0.81
C THR A 52 -4.02 9.07 -2.01
N GLY A 53 -3.04 8.63 -2.79
CA GLY A 53 -2.57 9.36 -3.98
C GLY A 53 -1.79 10.63 -3.69
N ASN A 54 -1.46 11.37 -4.75
CA ASN A 54 -0.53 12.49 -4.78
C ASN A 54 -1.21 13.88 -4.66
N ASP A 55 -2.49 13.98 -5.00
CA ASP A 55 -3.24 15.24 -4.97
C ASP A 55 -4.60 15.05 -4.29
N ALA A 56 -4.88 15.87 -3.27
CA ALA A 56 -6.10 15.75 -2.47
C ALA A 56 -7.37 16.11 -3.26
N ALA A 57 -7.30 17.00 -4.24
CA ALA A 57 -8.46 17.39 -5.04
C ALA A 57 -8.79 16.32 -6.09
N ILE A 58 -7.76 15.73 -6.71
CA ILE A 58 -7.92 14.59 -7.63
C ILE A 58 -8.46 13.38 -6.86
N PHE A 59 -7.91 13.08 -5.68
CA PHE A 59 -8.41 12.01 -4.84
C PHE A 59 -9.88 12.21 -4.45
N GLU A 60 -10.25 13.43 -3.99
CA GLU A 60 -11.64 13.80 -3.69
C GLU A 60 -12.56 13.60 -4.89
N HIS A 61 -12.12 14.07 -6.08
CA HIS A 61 -12.88 13.93 -7.32
C HIS A 61 -13.13 12.46 -7.65
N ASN A 62 -12.08 11.63 -7.67
CA ASN A 62 -12.18 10.22 -8.02
C ASN A 62 -13.05 9.43 -7.05
N VAL A 63 -12.87 9.65 -5.73
CA VAL A 63 -13.66 9.01 -4.67
C VAL A 63 -15.15 9.33 -4.83
N LYS A 64 -15.50 10.61 -5.11
CA LYS A 64 -16.88 11.03 -5.33
C LYS A 64 -17.46 10.43 -6.62
N ALA A 65 -16.72 10.45 -7.71
CA ALA A 65 -17.15 9.89 -8.99
C ALA A 65 -17.38 8.37 -8.90
N LEU A 66 -16.61 7.67 -8.07
CA LEU A 66 -16.78 6.25 -7.80
C LEU A 66 -17.84 5.94 -6.73
N GLY A 67 -18.46 6.96 -6.13
CA GLY A 67 -19.47 6.78 -5.09
C GLY A 67 -18.95 6.17 -3.80
N VAL A 68 -17.65 6.33 -3.51
CA VAL A 68 -17.03 5.77 -2.30
C VAL A 68 -17.31 6.67 -1.10
N ASP A 69 -17.97 6.13 -0.08
CA ASP A 69 -18.25 6.81 1.18
C ASP A 69 -17.09 6.56 2.17
N LEU A 70 -16.23 7.57 2.34
CA LEU A 70 -15.07 7.52 3.25
C LEU A 70 -15.46 7.59 4.73
N THR A 71 -16.71 7.97 5.05
CA THR A 71 -17.18 7.98 6.46
C THR A 71 -17.43 6.56 7.00
N LYS A 72 -17.49 5.57 6.09
CA LYS A 72 -17.71 4.16 6.40
C LYS A 72 -16.43 3.31 6.38
N LEU A 73 -15.27 3.93 6.43
CA LEU A 73 -14.02 3.20 6.54
C LEU A 73 -13.85 2.63 7.95
N ASP A 74 -13.43 1.37 8.05
CA ASP A 74 -12.99 0.78 9.31
C ASP A 74 -11.63 1.34 9.71
N PHE A 75 -10.70 1.44 8.75
CA PHE A 75 -9.39 2.05 8.94
C PHE A 75 -8.72 2.41 7.60
N VAL A 76 -7.64 3.17 7.71
CA VAL A 76 -6.75 3.53 6.61
C VAL A 76 -5.38 2.90 6.86
N VAL A 77 -4.73 2.45 5.80
CA VAL A 77 -3.33 2.05 5.81
C VAL A 77 -2.55 2.98 4.89
N ILE A 78 -1.52 3.59 5.39
CA ILE A 78 -0.54 4.29 4.56
C ILE A 78 0.68 3.40 4.43
N SER A 79 1.02 3.04 3.19
CA SER A 79 2.13 2.15 2.91
C SER A 79 3.47 2.74 3.34
N HIS A 80 3.74 3.98 2.95
CA HIS A 80 4.98 4.70 3.27
C HIS A 80 4.79 6.21 3.12
N ARG A 81 5.83 7.00 3.38
CA ARG A 81 5.74 8.47 3.52
C ARG A 81 5.87 9.27 2.22
N HIS A 82 6.01 8.68 1.05
CA HIS A 82 6.08 9.46 -0.18
C HIS A 82 4.76 10.18 -0.45
N ALA A 83 4.85 11.39 -1.01
CA ALA A 83 3.70 12.28 -1.18
C ALA A 83 2.61 11.68 -2.08
N ASP A 84 3.01 10.92 -3.07
CA ASP A 84 2.13 10.23 -4.02
C ASP A 84 1.33 9.05 -3.42
N HIS A 85 1.48 8.81 -2.12
CA HIS A 85 0.68 7.88 -1.31
C HIS A 85 -0.07 8.57 -0.17
N THR A 86 0.35 9.78 0.23
CA THR A 86 -0.11 10.41 1.48
C THR A 86 -0.90 11.69 1.30
N THR A 87 -0.82 12.39 0.16
CA THR A 87 -1.35 13.75 0.05
C THR A 87 -2.89 13.80 0.14
N GLY A 88 -3.59 12.80 -0.39
CA GLY A 88 -5.05 12.70 -0.29
C GLY A 88 -5.57 12.43 1.13
N LEU A 89 -4.71 12.02 2.07
CA LEU A 89 -5.08 11.79 3.47
C LEU A 89 -5.68 13.04 4.12
N ARG A 90 -5.31 14.24 3.66
CA ARG A 90 -5.92 15.50 4.12
C ARG A 90 -7.43 15.52 3.87
N TYR A 91 -7.87 15.02 2.73
CA TYR A 91 -9.30 14.92 2.43
C TYR A 91 -9.98 13.84 3.27
N VAL A 92 -9.34 12.68 3.46
CA VAL A 92 -9.86 11.61 4.33
C VAL A 92 -10.11 12.14 5.74
N LEU A 93 -9.11 12.79 6.36
CA LEU A 93 -9.20 13.33 7.73
C LEU A 93 -10.22 14.49 7.85
N LYS A 94 -10.46 15.23 6.74
CA LYS A 94 -11.51 16.25 6.70
C LYS A 94 -12.91 15.63 6.81
N VAL A 95 -13.16 14.49 6.16
CA VAL A 95 -14.50 13.86 6.10
C VAL A 95 -14.69 12.78 7.15
N ASN A 96 -13.61 12.17 7.64
CA ASN A 96 -13.61 11.15 8.69
C ASN A 96 -12.44 11.38 9.67
N PRO A 97 -12.54 12.39 10.55
CA PRO A 97 -11.43 12.83 11.40
C PRO A 97 -11.00 11.81 12.47
N ASN A 98 -11.87 10.86 12.80
CA ASN A 98 -11.63 9.86 13.85
C ASN A 98 -11.20 8.50 13.30
N VAL A 99 -11.07 8.35 11.98
CA VAL A 99 -10.64 7.08 11.38
C VAL A 99 -9.24 6.71 11.88
N THR A 100 -9.05 5.45 12.22
CA THR A 100 -7.71 4.94 12.55
C THR A 100 -6.86 4.88 11.29
N VAL A 101 -5.64 5.44 11.35
CA VAL A 101 -4.67 5.46 10.26
C VAL A 101 -3.43 4.70 10.69
N TYR A 102 -3.25 3.50 10.17
CA TYR A 102 -2.02 2.73 10.37
C TYR A 102 -0.92 3.27 9.47
N VAL A 103 0.24 3.54 10.05
CA VAL A 103 1.40 4.11 9.35
C VAL A 103 2.68 3.35 9.72
N PRO A 104 3.69 3.29 8.84
CA PRO A 104 4.96 2.68 9.23
C PRO A 104 5.62 3.50 10.34
N ALA A 105 6.10 2.80 11.39
CA ALA A 105 6.93 3.40 12.42
C ALA A 105 8.33 3.68 11.85
N ASP A 106 8.73 4.93 11.84
CA ASP A 106 10.00 5.41 11.30
C ASP A 106 10.82 6.24 12.30
N GLY A 107 10.50 6.08 13.57
CA GLY A 107 11.27 6.62 14.68
C GLY A 107 10.97 8.08 15.04
N GLY A 108 10.00 8.73 14.41
CA GLY A 108 9.51 10.07 14.76
C GLY A 108 8.27 10.05 15.63
N ASN A 109 8.02 11.15 16.35
CA ASN A 109 6.74 11.39 17.00
C ASN A 109 5.73 11.93 15.98
N GLY A 110 4.64 11.17 15.73
CA GLY A 110 3.59 11.56 14.78
C GLY A 110 3.87 11.09 13.34
N PHE A 111 2.99 11.49 12.42
CA PHE A 111 3.04 11.14 11.00
C PHE A 111 2.99 12.38 10.10
N GLY A 112 3.66 12.35 8.96
CA GLY A 112 3.72 13.41 7.95
C GLY A 112 5.15 13.79 7.59
N GLY A 113 5.29 14.51 6.48
CA GLY A 113 6.59 14.84 5.91
C GLY A 113 7.33 13.61 5.36
N LEU A 114 8.52 13.86 4.88
CA LEU A 114 9.46 12.84 4.39
C LEU A 114 10.69 12.86 5.29
N PRO A 115 10.83 11.91 6.23
CA PRO A 115 12.02 11.84 7.07
C PRO A 115 13.23 11.41 6.24
N PHE A 116 14.40 11.95 6.60
CA PHE A 116 15.67 11.47 6.06
C PHE A 116 16.27 10.42 6.98
N PRO A 117 16.94 9.39 6.42
CA PRO A 117 17.73 8.47 7.22
C PRO A 117 18.80 9.25 8.03
N LYS A 118 19.07 8.83 9.26
CA LYS A 118 20.12 9.45 10.09
C LYS A 118 21.49 9.40 9.39
N THR A 119 21.74 8.34 8.63
CA THR A 119 22.92 8.17 7.80
C THR A 119 23.11 9.25 6.73
N PHE A 120 22.03 9.98 6.35
CA PHE A 120 22.10 11.10 5.41
C PHE A 120 23.01 12.23 5.89
N LEU A 121 23.07 12.47 7.19
CA LEU A 121 23.90 13.52 7.80
C LEU A 121 25.40 13.21 7.69
N ARG A 122 25.79 11.95 7.54
CA ARG A 122 27.19 11.50 7.51
C ARG A 122 27.98 12.10 8.68
N ALA A 123 27.41 12.02 9.89
CA ALA A 123 27.95 12.65 11.10
C ALA A 123 29.44 12.32 11.30
N ASP A 124 30.23 13.34 11.67
CA ASP A 124 31.64 13.19 12.06
C ASP A 124 31.81 13.72 13.49
N GLU A 125 31.98 12.79 14.43
CA GLU A 125 32.10 13.12 15.86
C GLU A 125 33.37 13.86 16.22
N ARG A 126 34.38 13.89 15.32
CA ARG A 126 35.61 14.63 15.51
C ARG A 126 35.45 16.13 15.34
N LEU A 127 34.36 16.57 14.70
CA LEU A 127 34.07 17.99 14.53
C LEU A 127 33.56 18.62 15.84
N PRO A 128 33.96 19.87 16.14
CA PRO A 128 33.35 20.63 17.24
C PRO A 128 31.83 20.74 17.04
N ALA A 129 31.03 20.74 18.13
CA ALA A 129 29.57 20.81 18.08
C ALA A 129 29.03 21.94 17.17
N LYS A 130 29.67 23.13 17.19
CA LYS A 130 29.29 24.27 16.34
C LYS A 130 29.42 24.04 14.83
N MET A 131 30.11 22.99 14.40
CA MET A 131 30.30 22.60 13.00
C MET A 131 29.49 21.35 12.64
N ARG A 132 28.79 20.76 13.59
CA ARG A 132 27.95 19.58 13.38
C ARG A 132 26.49 20.00 13.17
N TYR A 133 25.81 19.31 12.30
CA TYR A 133 24.35 19.48 12.15
C TYR A 133 23.67 19.27 13.50
N PHE A 134 22.74 20.14 13.86
CA PHE A 134 21.99 20.12 15.13
C PHE A 134 22.90 20.10 16.37
N GLY A 135 24.14 20.63 16.26
CA GLY A 135 25.11 20.60 17.36
C GLY A 135 25.60 19.20 17.73
N GLY A 136 25.30 18.20 16.91
CA GLY A 136 25.59 16.78 17.13
C GLY A 136 24.51 16.03 17.90
N ALA A 137 23.41 16.69 18.28
CA ALA A 137 22.24 16.04 18.86
C ALA A 137 21.34 15.44 17.75
N ASP A 138 20.55 14.43 18.10
CA ASP A 138 19.50 13.92 17.22
C ASP A 138 18.33 14.92 17.19
N PRO A 139 17.92 15.43 16.02
CA PRO A 139 16.75 16.29 15.91
C PRO A 139 15.46 15.48 16.14
N GLU A 140 14.43 16.10 16.72
CA GLU A 140 13.10 15.48 16.87
C GLU A 140 12.47 15.12 15.52
N HIS A 141 12.74 15.94 14.50
CA HIS A 141 12.30 15.72 13.14
C HIS A 141 13.40 16.14 12.17
N PHE A 142 13.81 15.23 11.29
CA PHE A 142 14.78 15.47 10.24
C PHE A 142 14.22 15.00 8.91
N GLY A 143 13.85 15.95 8.04
CA GLY A 143 13.22 15.65 6.77
C GLY A 143 12.53 16.87 6.18
N TRP A 144 11.79 16.64 5.09
CA TRP A 144 10.98 17.66 4.44
C TRP A 144 9.49 17.55 4.84
N GLY A 145 8.80 18.69 4.83
CA GLY A 145 7.39 18.76 5.13
C GLY A 145 7.08 18.87 6.62
N LYS A 146 5.78 18.81 6.94
CA LYS A 146 5.28 18.95 8.31
C LYS A 146 4.52 17.70 8.72
N LEU A 147 4.55 17.40 10.01
CA LEU A 147 3.69 16.41 10.62
C LEU A 147 2.21 16.82 10.48
N TYR A 148 1.33 15.83 10.48
CA TYR A 148 -0.10 16.09 10.64
C TYR A 148 -0.38 16.53 12.07
N ASP A 149 -1.13 17.61 12.22
CA ASP A 149 -1.50 18.15 13.54
C ASP A 149 -2.64 17.36 14.20
N THR A 150 -3.42 16.63 13.39
CA THR A 150 -4.59 15.88 13.82
C THR A 150 -4.64 14.54 13.09
N GLY A 151 -5.32 13.57 13.68
CA GLY A 151 -5.51 12.22 13.15
C GLY A 151 -5.20 11.14 14.20
N ASN A 152 -5.89 10.03 14.09
CA ASN A 152 -5.66 8.87 14.97
C ASN A 152 -4.62 7.94 14.31
N PHE A 153 -3.33 8.32 14.40
CA PHE A 153 -2.22 7.58 13.80
C PHE A 153 -1.72 6.46 14.72
N VAL A 154 -1.65 5.25 14.18
CA VAL A 154 -1.13 4.06 14.86
C VAL A 154 0.14 3.59 14.13
N PRO A 155 1.33 3.82 14.73
CA PRO A 155 2.59 3.39 14.13
C PRO A 155 2.76 1.87 14.22
N VAL A 156 3.12 1.24 13.09
CA VAL A 156 3.37 -0.19 12.96
C VAL A 156 4.87 -0.42 12.80
N ASN A 157 5.48 -1.14 13.73
CA ASN A 157 6.93 -1.39 13.76
C ASN A 157 7.33 -2.83 13.44
N GLN A 158 6.37 -3.75 13.33
CA GLN A 158 6.57 -5.17 13.05
C GLN A 158 5.33 -5.75 12.36
N LEU A 159 5.40 -7.02 11.97
CA LEU A 159 4.21 -7.76 11.51
C LEU A 159 3.10 -7.65 12.56
N THR A 160 1.94 -7.14 12.18
CA THR A 160 0.83 -6.85 13.10
C THR A 160 -0.49 -7.33 12.51
N GLU A 161 -1.24 -8.14 13.25
CA GLU A 161 -2.63 -8.45 12.94
C GLU A 161 -3.53 -7.30 13.45
N VAL A 162 -4.21 -6.60 12.53
CA VAL A 162 -5.05 -5.43 12.86
C VAL A 162 -6.54 -5.75 12.92
N SER A 163 -6.93 -6.88 12.35
CA SER A 163 -8.26 -7.49 12.44
C SER A 163 -8.11 -8.99 12.15
N PRO A 164 -9.03 -9.85 12.58
CA PRO A 164 -8.91 -11.28 12.30
C PRO A 164 -8.63 -11.57 10.82
N GLY A 165 -7.49 -12.22 10.54
CA GLY A 165 -7.04 -12.55 9.19
C GLY A 165 -6.49 -11.38 8.36
N ILE A 166 -6.41 -10.16 8.91
CA ILE A 166 -5.90 -8.97 8.23
C ILE A 166 -4.62 -8.49 8.92
N PHE A 167 -3.52 -8.47 8.18
CA PHE A 167 -2.18 -8.19 8.70
C PHE A 167 -1.55 -7.00 7.97
N LEU A 168 -0.69 -6.30 8.69
CA LEU A 168 0.24 -5.32 8.12
C LEU A 168 1.65 -5.90 8.20
N VAL A 169 2.22 -6.16 7.03
CA VAL A 169 3.59 -6.67 6.87
C VAL A 169 4.51 -5.49 6.70
N ARG A 170 5.46 -5.33 7.62
CA ARG A 170 6.44 -4.25 7.57
C ARG A 170 7.74 -4.73 6.95
N THR A 171 8.20 -4.00 5.93
CA THR A 171 9.53 -4.15 5.36
C THR A 171 10.30 -2.82 5.47
N VAL A 172 11.62 -2.88 5.28
CA VAL A 172 12.49 -1.69 5.27
C VAL A 172 13.42 -1.79 4.09
N SER A 173 13.41 -0.77 3.23
CA SER A 173 14.25 -0.74 2.06
C SER A 173 15.74 -0.60 2.42
N GLN A 174 16.56 -1.41 1.79
CA GLN A 174 18.03 -1.29 1.82
C GLN A 174 18.59 -0.80 0.48
N LYS A 175 17.69 -0.37 -0.43
CA LYS A 175 18.09 0.06 -1.77
C LYS A 175 18.55 1.51 -1.79
N LYS A 176 19.50 1.81 -2.67
CA LYS A 176 19.94 3.19 -2.90
C LYS A 176 18.77 4.06 -3.34
N GLY A 177 18.62 5.22 -2.72
CA GLY A 177 17.54 6.17 -2.99
C GLY A 177 16.36 6.04 -2.03
N THR A 178 16.15 4.87 -1.45
CA THR A 178 15.08 4.60 -0.46
C THR A 178 15.65 3.89 0.78
N LEU A 179 16.92 4.08 1.09
CA LEU A 179 17.59 3.46 2.23
C LEU A 179 16.86 3.79 3.53
N GLU A 180 16.63 2.77 4.36
CA GLU A 180 15.93 2.85 5.65
C GLU A 180 14.46 3.28 5.56
N LEU A 181 13.86 3.35 4.35
CA LEU A 181 12.43 3.64 4.18
C LEU A 181 11.60 2.44 4.65
N PRO A 182 10.81 2.57 5.73
CA PRO A 182 9.86 1.54 6.12
C PRO A 182 8.59 1.61 5.26
N GLU A 183 8.06 0.45 4.90
CA GLU A 183 6.86 0.29 4.11
C GLU A 183 5.96 -0.79 4.70
N LEU A 184 4.64 -0.57 4.63
CA LEU A 184 3.60 -1.51 5.03
C LEU A 184 2.90 -2.08 3.80
N THR A 185 2.80 -3.39 3.75
CA THR A 185 1.94 -4.12 2.81
C THR A 185 0.73 -4.64 3.57
N LEU A 186 -0.47 -4.42 3.05
CA LEU A 186 -1.69 -5.05 3.58
C LEU A 186 -1.74 -6.50 3.11
N ALA A 187 -1.83 -7.44 4.03
CA ALA A 187 -1.96 -8.87 3.75
C ALA A 187 -3.26 -9.42 4.34
N ILE A 188 -4.09 -10.01 3.50
CA ILE A 188 -5.36 -10.62 3.90
C ILE A 188 -5.26 -12.12 3.66
N LYS A 189 -5.56 -12.90 4.69
CA LYS A 189 -5.49 -14.35 4.65
C LYS A 189 -6.76 -14.94 4.05
N GLY A 190 -6.63 -15.50 2.86
CA GLY A 190 -7.70 -16.22 2.17
C GLY A 190 -7.50 -17.74 2.12
N PRO A 191 -8.46 -18.48 1.59
CA PRO A 191 -8.39 -19.95 1.48
C PRO A 191 -7.26 -20.42 0.55
N ASN A 192 -6.94 -19.64 -0.48
CA ASN A 192 -5.93 -19.98 -1.49
C ASN A 192 -4.54 -19.41 -1.18
N GLY A 193 -4.40 -18.60 -0.13
CA GLY A 193 -3.20 -17.88 0.25
C GLY A 193 -3.47 -16.40 0.53
N LEU A 194 -2.41 -15.59 0.57
CA LEU A 194 -2.50 -14.17 0.87
C LEU A 194 -2.96 -13.37 -0.35
N LEU A 195 -3.87 -12.43 -0.10
CA LEU A 195 -4.03 -11.24 -0.93
C LEU A 195 -3.11 -10.18 -0.37
N LEU A 196 -2.22 -9.65 -1.20
CA LEU A 196 -1.32 -8.56 -0.84
C LEU A 196 -1.70 -7.29 -1.59
N VAL A 197 -1.75 -6.15 -0.88
CA VAL A 197 -1.85 -4.82 -1.48
C VAL A 197 -0.64 -4.02 -1.05
N ASP A 198 0.13 -3.55 -2.02
CA ASP A 198 1.39 -2.87 -1.79
C ASP A 198 1.42 -1.49 -2.47
N GLY A 199 2.12 -0.52 -1.85
CA GLY A 199 2.24 0.83 -2.40
C GLY A 199 3.27 0.86 -3.54
N CYS A 200 4.52 0.64 -3.18
CA CYS A 200 5.65 0.73 -4.10
C CYS A 200 6.60 -0.47 -4.11
N SER A 201 6.62 -1.30 -3.08
CA SER A 201 7.62 -2.37 -2.94
C SER A 201 9.07 -1.85 -2.90
N HIS A 202 9.37 -0.80 -2.15
CA HIS A 202 10.72 -0.22 -2.08
C HIS A 202 11.77 -1.21 -1.58
N ALA A 203 11.42 -2.10 -0.67
CA ALA A 203 12.29 -3.21 -0.26
C ALA A 203 12.50 -4.26 -1.37
N GLY A 204 11.64 -4.26 -2.37
CA GLY A 204 11.49 -5.27 -3.42
C GLY A 204 10.41 -6.28 -3.07
N ILE A 205 9.60 -6.64 -4.08
CA ILE A 205 8.46 -7.56 -3.86
C ILE A 205 8.90 -8.92 -3.29
N GLU A 206 10.09 -9.43 -3.63
CA GLU A 206 10.57 -10.70 -3.08
C GLU A 206 10.82 -10.60 -1.56
N ALA A 207 11.32 -9.46 -1.05
CA ALA A 207 11.48 -9.24 0.39
C ALA A 207 10.12 -9.12 1.11
N ILE A 208 9.11 -8.56 0.45
CA ILE A 208 7.75 -8.49 0.97
C ILE A 208 7.14 -9.90 1.04
N LEU A 209 7.27 -10.70 -0.02
CA LEU A 209 6.79 -12.08 -0.05
C LEU A 209 7.47 -12.94 1.04
N GLU A 210 8.76 -12.76 1.25
CA GLU A 210 9.50 -13.41 2.34
C GLU A 210 8.92 -13.03 3.71
N ALA A 211 8.73 -11.73 3.97
CA ALA A 211 8.17 -11.27 5.23
C ALA A 211 6.71 -11.72 5.43
N ALA A 212 5.91 -11.70 4.37
CA ALA A 212 4.51 -12.14 4.39
C ALA A 212 4.36 -13.66 4.59
N SER A 213 5.38 -14.44 4.24
CA SER A 213 5.38 -15.90 4.41
C SER A 213 5.24 -16.33 5.88
N ALA A 214 5.54 -15.45 6.83
CA ALA A 214 5.29 -15.68 8.26
C ALA A 214 3.78 -15.76 8.59
N VAL A 215 2.91 -15.22 7.75
CA VAL A 215 1.44 -15.31 7.88
C VAL A 215 0.91 -16.53 7.11
N ASP A 216 1.28 -16.64 5.84
CA ASP A 216 0.99 -17.79 4.97
C ASP A 216 2.05 -17.83 3.85
N PRO A 217 2.71 -18.97 3.60
CA PRO A 217 3.72 -19.07 2.55
C PRO A 217 3.12 -19.03 1.13
N ARG A 218 1.81 -19.12 1.00
CA ARG A 218 1.10 -19.07 -0.29
C ARG A 218 0.65 -17.63 -0.56
N THR A 219 0.84 -17.17 -1.78
CA THR A 219 0.33 -15.87 -2.25
C THR A 219 -0.64 -16.12 -3.40
N GLU A 220 -1.91 -15.78 -3.17
CA GLU A 220 -2.93 -15.87 -4.20
C GLU A 220 -2.80 -14.72 -5.20
N ILE A 221 -2.70 -13.47 -4.71
CA ILE A 221 -2.67 -12.30 -5.57
C ILE A 221 -1.88 -11.16 -4.97
N VAL A 222 -1.18 -10.40 -5.82
CA VAL A 222 -0.49 -9.16 -5.48
C VAL A 222 -1.10 -8.02 -6.27
N PHE A 223 -1.55 -6.97 -5.57
CA PHE A 223 -1.99 -5.68 -6.12
C PHE A 223 -0.94 -4.60 -5.84
N GLY A 224 -0.83 -3.61 -6.74
CA GLY A 224 -0.13 -2.35 -6.51
C GLY A 224 1.23 -2.24 -7.19
N GLY A 225 2.07 -1.34 -6.68
CA GLY A 225 3.33 -0.96 -7.29
C GLY A 225 4.49 -1.91 -6.98
N LEU A 226 5.30 -2.22 -7.99
CA LEU A 226 6.48 -3.08 -7.84
C LEU A 226 7.82 -2.33 -7.95
N HIS A 227 7.76 -1.00 -8.11
CA HIS A 227 8.91 -0.08 -8.22
C HIS A 227 9.95 -0.48 -9.27
N LEU A 228 9.47 -0.88 -10.46
CA LEU A 228 10.33 -1.38 -11.54
C LEU A 228 10.51 -0.38 -12.69
N VAL A 229 9.95 0.82 -12.57
CA VAL A 229 9.95 1.87 -13.62
C VAL A 229 11.36 2.23 -14.11
N THR A 230 12.38 2.10 -13.27
CA THR A 230 13.80 2.36 -13.61
C THR A 230 14.66 1.10 -13.65
N THR A 231 14.05 -0.08 -13.49
CA THR A 231 14.78 -1.36 -13.43
C THR A 231 15.16 -1.84 -14.84
N PRO A 232 16.38 -2.30 -15.06
CA PRO A 232 16.78 -2.92 -16.33
C PRO A 232 15.86 -4.08 -16.71
N VAL A 233 15.64 -4.24 -18.01
CA VAL A 233 14.71 -5.22 -18.56
C VAL A 233 15.10 -6.65 -18.18
N GLU A 234 16.39 -6.94 -18.15
CA GLU A 234 16.96 -8.25 -17.81
C GLU A 234 16.67 -8.62 -16.35
N GLU A 235 16.72 -7.64 -15.45
CA GLU A 235 16.37 -7.83 -14.04
C GLU A 235 14.86 -8.05 -13.86
N ILE A 236 14.04 -7.35 -14.66
CA ILE A 236 12.58 -7.57 -14.67
C ILE A 236 12.26 -9.00 -15.12
N ASP A 237 12.93 -9.51 -16.16
CA ASP A 237 12.71 -10.87 -16.66
C ASP A 237 13.03 -11.92 -15.59
N VAL A 238 14.14 -11.74 -14.84
CA VAL A 238 14.51 -12.62 -13.72
C VAL A 238 13.48 -12.54 -12.59
N LEU A 239 13.04 -11.34 -12.24
CA LEU A 239 12.02 -11.15 -11.19
C LEU A 239 10.70 -11.82 -11.57
N VAL A 240 10.23 -11.65 -12.80
CA VAL A 240 8.98 -12.24 -13.28
C VAL A 240 9.05 -13.78 -13.23
N GLU A 241 10.18 -14.36 -13.58
CA GLU A 241 10.41 -15.81 -13.47
C GLU A 241 10.38 -16.25 -12.00
N ASN A 242 11.05 -15.52 -11.11
CA ASN A 242 11.07 -15.81 -9.67
C ASN A 242 9.66 -15.74 -9.05
N LEU A 243 8.86 -14.75 -9.42
CA LEU A 243 7.48 -14.62 -8.93
C LEU A 243 6.65 -15.86 -9.25
N LYS A 244 6.87 -16.47 -10.42
CA LYS A 244 6.14 -17.66 -10.86
C LYS A 244 6.70 -18.96 -10.29
N THR A 245 8.01 -19.13 -10.28
CA THR A 245 8.64 -20.42 -10.01
C THR A 245 9.04 -20.60 -8.55
N LYS A 246 9.69 -19.59 -7.97
CA LYS A 246 10.13 -19.58 -6.58
C LYS A 246 8.98 -19.25 -5.63
N TRP A 247 8.34 -18.10 -5.85
CA TRP A 247 7.30 -17.57 -4.96
C TRP A 247 5.91 -18.14 -5.25
N LYS A 248 5.71 -18.67 -6.47
CA LYS A 248 4.44 -19.28 -6.90
C LYS A 248 3.23 -18.35 -6.69
N VAL A 249 3.44 -17.04 -6.93
CA VAL A 249 2.36 -16.05 -6.94
C VAL A 249 1.37 -16.46 -8.01
N GLN A 250 0.11 -16.70 -7.63
CA GLN A 250 -0.87 -17.30 -8.54
C GLN A 250 -1.42 -16.28 -9.53
N ARG A 251 -1.73 -15.06 -9.06
CA ARG A 251 -2.31 -13.97 -9.85
C ARG A 251 -1.56 -12.67 -9.55
N ILE A 252 -1.58 -11.73 -10.48
CA ILE A 252 -0.95 -10.43 -10.30
C ILE A 252 -1.79 -9.31 -10.91
N ALA A 253 -1.92 -8.20 -10.18
CA ALA A 253 -2.66 -6.99 -10.54
C ALA A 253 -1.78 -5.75 -10.34
N PRO A 254 -0.69 -5.60 -11.15
CA PRO A 254 0.30 -4.55 -10.94
C PRO A 254 -0.25 -3.16 -11.29
N GLY A 255 0.19 -2.14 -10.56
CA GLY A 255 -0.19 -0.74 -10.74
C GLY A 255 0.97 0.22 -10.57
N HIS A 256 0.67 1.49 -10.57
CA HIS A 256 1.50 2.61 -10.15
C HIS A 256 2.94 2.58 -10.72
N CYS A 257 3.96 2.48 -9.86
CA CYS A 257 5.39 2.54 -10.20
C CYS A 257 5.99 1.24 -10.77
N THR A 258 5.15 0.27 -11.18
CA THR A 258 5.61 -0.97 -11.80
C THR A 258 6.32 -0.73 -13.13
N GLY A 259 5.85 0.21 -13.95
CA GLY A 259 6.46 0.57 -15.24
C GLY A 259 6.02 -0.31 -16.42
N GLU A 260 5.89 0.32 -17.60
CA GLU A 260 5.35 -0.32 -18.79
C GLU A 260 6.13 -1.56 -19.27
N PRO A 261 7.48 -1.58 -19.21
CA PRO A 261 8.24 -2.79 -19.54
C PRO A 261 7.90 -3.98 -18.64
N ALA A 262 7.64 -3.74 -17.35
CA ALA A 262 7.25 -4.77 -16.41
C ALA A 262 5.80 -5.21 -16.62
N PHE A 263 4.86 -4.27 -16.87
CA PHE A 263 3.48 -4.62 -17.23
C PHE A 263 3.41 -5.59 -18.40
N ALA A 264 4.17 -5.33 -19.47
CA ALA A 264 4.19 -6.18 -20.66
C ALA A 264 4.67 -7.61 -20.35
N ARG A 265 5.73 -7.74 -19.53
CA ARG A 265 6.33 -9.02 -19.13
C ARG A 265 5.43 -9.82 -18.20
N LEU A 266 4.89 -9.16 -17.20
CA LEU A 266 3.94 -9.75 -16.27
C LEU A 266 2.69 -10.23 -17.00
N LYS A 267 2.12 -9.41 -17.90
CA LYS A 267 0.98 -9.79 -18.72
C LYS A 267 1.27 -11.03 -19.57
N LYS A 268 2.44 -11.08 -20.22
CA LYS A 268 2.87 -12.24 -21.01
C LYS A 268 3.04 -13.50 -20.15
N ALA A 269 3.65 -13.36 -18.96
CA ALA A 269 3.99 -14.46 -18.08
C ALA A 269 2.77 -15.06 -17.35
N TYR A 270 1.83 -14.21 -16.95
CA TYR A 270 0.66 -14.61 -16.17
C TYR A 270 -0.58 -14.92 -17.03
N GLY A 271 -0.65 -14.40 -18.27
CA GLY A 271 -1.79 -14.66 -19.14
C GLY A 271 -3.13 -14.26 -18.52
N GLU A 272 -4.05 -15.21 -18.35
CA GLU A 272 -5.36 -14.98 -17.72
C GLU A 272 -5.27 -14.68 -16.20
N ASN A 273 -4.15 -15.01 -15.58
CA ASN A 273 -3.87 -14.69 -14.18
C ASN A 273 -3.31 -13.28 -13.98
N TYR A 274 -3.10 -12.52 -15.04
CA TYR A 274 -2.84 -11.09 -14.99
C TYR A 274 -4.16 -10.32 -14.94
N LEU A 275 -4.39 -9.59 -13.85
CA LEU A 275 -5.57 -8.75 -13.71
C LEU A 275 -5.21 -7.31 -14.08
N TYR A 276 -6.04 -6.71 -14.92
CA TYR A 276 -5.96 -5.28 -15.18
C TYR A 276 -6.52 -4.49 -14.00
N ALA A 277 -5.68 -3.72 -13.33
CA ALA A 277 -5.99 -2.95 -12.13
C ALA A 277 -5.75 -1.44 -12.34
N GLY A 278 -6.26 -0.87 -13.43
CA GLY A 278 -6.22 0.58 -13.68
C GLY A 278 -7.24 1.34 -12.85
N LEU A 279 -7.06 2.68 -12.77
CA LEU A 279 -7.96 3.60 -12.08
C LEU A 279 -9.43 3.34 -12.41
N GLY A 280 -10.27 3.23 -11.39
CA GLY A 280 -11.70 2.94 -11.47
C GLY A 280 -12.04 1.46 -11.64
N ARG A 281 -11.04 0.58 -11.80
CA ARG A 281 -11.28 -0.86 -11.93
C ARG A 281 -11.55 -1.49 -10.57
N THR A 282 -12.58 -2.34 -10.53
CA THR A 282 -12.85 -3.23 -9.40
C THR A 282 -12.49 -4.66 -9.78
N ALA A 283 -11.69 -5.31 -8.97
CA ALA A 283 -11.38 -6.72 -9.05
C ALA A 283 -12.10 -7.46 -7.93
N GLU A 284 -12.93 -8.44 -8.28
CA GLU A 284 -13.57 -9.33 -7.32
C GLU A 284 -12.58 -10.40 -6.85
N LEU A 285 -12.61 -10.67 -5.56
CA LEU A 285 -11.81 -11.71 -4.92
C LEU A 285 -12.66 -12.98 -4.84
N LYS A 286 -12.07 -14.11 -5.19
CA LYS A 286 -12.80 -15.41 -5.23
C LYS A 286 -12.60 -16.19 -3.95
#